data_5d2e09eef5bd425807c5363cbc1b529d
#
_entry.id   5d2e09eef5bd425807c5363cbc1b529d
#
_cell.length_a   1.000
_cell.length_b   1.000
_cell.length_c   1.000
_cell.angle_alpha   90.00
_cell.angle_beta   90.00
_cell.angle_gamma   90.00
#
_symmetry.space_group_name_H-M   'P 1'
#
loop_
_entity.id
_entity.type
_entity.pdbx_description
1 polymer ?
#
loop_
_entity_poly.entity_id
_entity_poly.type
_entity_poly.pdbx_seq_one_letter_code
_entity_poly.pdbx_strand_id
1 'polypeptide(L)'
;MLTQEQLTMMAENVARIRENMAAAAREAGRDPADILLCAACKTRTVEEVIASAALPIDLFGENHVQELVEKTDANAYCGKPGHFIGHLQTNKVNKVVGRAALIESVDSEHLLQKVERAAAAANLTQEILIEINIGGEESKSGVSAESLWPLLDMAAAQPHIRLRGLMAIPPAAATPDETRAFFAQMRELLAKAADRHYENAKMDILSMGMSGDYPDAIREGATIVRIGTAIYGARDYSKKP
;
A
#
# COMPACT_ATOMS: atom_id res chain seq x y z
N MET A 1 -21.76 -15.22 -8.83
CA MET A 1 -21.09 -14.92 -10.13
C MET A 1 -21.32 -13.46 -10.47
N LEU A 2 -20.27 -12.77 -10.93
CA LEU A 2 -20.37 -11.39 -11.42
C LEU A 2 -21.18 -11.32 -12.72
N THR A 3 -21.93 -10.24 -12.90
CA THR A 3 -22.63 -9.98 -14.16
C THR A 3 -21.64 -9.45 -15.22
N GLN A 4 -22.00 -9.59 -16.49
CA GLN A 4 -21.18 -9.02 -17.59
C GLN A 4 -21.06 -7.50 -17.46
N GLU A 5 -22.09 -6.82 -16.98
CA GLU A 5 -22.09 -5.38 -16.72
C GLU A 5 -21.04 -4.99 -15.64
N GLN A 6 -20.95 -5.75 -14.54
CA GLN A 6 -19.95 -5.53 -13.50
C GLN A 6 -18.51 -5.73 -14.02
N LEU A 7 -18.31 -6.74 -14.85
CA LEU A 7 -16.98 -7.00 -15.47
C LEU A 7 -16.60 -5.85 -16.43
N THR A 8 -17.53 -5.40 -17.26
CA THR A 8 -17.30 -4.29 -18.19
C THR A 8 -16.99 -3.01 -17.43
N MET A 9 -17.78 -2.69 -16.40
CA MET A 9 -17.56 -1.50 -15.55
C MET A 9 -16.17 -1.51 -14.91
N MET A 10 -15.72 -2.64 -14.35
CA MET A 10 -14.39 -2.75 -13.76
C MET A 10 -13.30 -2.52 -14.81
N ALA A 11 -13.44 -3.10 -16.00
CA ALA A 11 -12.46 -2.95 -17.08
C ALA A 11 -12.35 -1.49 -17.55
N GLU A 12 -13.48 -0.81 -17.77
CA GLU A 12 -13.53 0.61 -18.14
C GLU A 12 -12.93 1.51 -17.05
N ASN A 13 -13.24 1.22 -15.79
CA ASN A 13 -12.67 1.94 -14.65
C ASN A 13 -11.15 1.81 -14.59
N VAL A 14 -10.62 0.60 -14.71
CA VAL A 14 -9.16 0.36 -14.68
C VAL A 14 -8.49 1.03 -15.89
N ALA A 15 -9.08 0.97 -17.09
CA ALA A 15 -8.54 1.64 -18.27
C ALA A 15 -8.43 3.16 -18.04
N ARG A 16 -9.49 3.80 -17.56
CA ARG A 16 -9.50 5.24 -17.23
C ARG A 16 -8.47 5.60 -16.13
N ILE A 17 -8.34 4.75 -15.11
CA ILE A 17 -7.34 4.96 -14.05
C ILE A 17 -5.93 4.92 -14.65
N ARG A 18 -5.63 3.95 -15.50
CA ARG A 18 -4.32 3.82 -16.16
C ARG A 18 -4.00 5.03 -17.06
N GLU A 19 -4.96 5.51 -17.80
CA GLU A 19 -4.81 6.72 -18.61
C GLU A 19 -4.46 7.94 -17.74
N ASN A 20 -5.19 8.15 -16.65
CA ASN A 20 -4.94 9.25 -15.72
C ASN A 20 -3.59 9.11 -15.01
N MET A 21 -3.20 7.88 -14.60
CA MET A 21 -1.87 7.61 -14.02
C MET A 21 -0.77 7.99 -15.01
N ALA A 22 -0.90 7.56 -16.26
CA ALA A 22 0.06 7.84 -17.31
C ALA A 22 0.15 9.35 -17.63
N ALA A 23 -0.98 10.05 -17.63
CA ALA A 23 -1.01 11.51 -17.82
C ALA A 23 -0.27 12.23 -16.69
N ALA A 24 -0.61 11.91 -15.41
CA ALA A 24 0.03 12.52 -14.25
C ALA A 24 1.54 12.23 -14.19
N ALA A 25 1.97 11.01 -14.57
CA ALA A 25 3.39 10.66 -14.65
C ALA A 25 4.14 11.51 -15.66
N ARG A 26 3.60 11.63 -16.89
CA ARG A 26 4.23 12.44 -17.95
C ARG A 26 4.30 13.92 -17.59
N GLU A 27 3.26 14.47 -16.98
CA GLU A 27 3.25 15.86 -16.48
C GLU A 27 4.36 16.11 -15.45
N ALA A 28 4.70 15.09 -14.66
CA ALA A 28 5.80 15.15 -13.69
C ALA A 28 7.17 14.74 -14.26
N GLY A 29 7.29 14.49 -15.57
CA GLY A 29 8.52 14.03 -16.21
C GLY A 29 8.95 12.61 -15.80
N ARG A 30 8.01 11.75 -15.37
CA ARG A 30 8.24 10.39 -14.92
C ARG A 30 7.77 9.35 -15.93
N ASP A 31 8.41 8.18 -15.93
CA ASP A 31 7.91 7.04 -16.72
C ASP A 31 6.64 6.47 -16.06
N PRO A 32 5.51 6.35 -16.78
CA PRO A 32 4.32 5.67 -16.28
C PRO A 32 4.56 4.23 -15.83
N ALA A 33 5.57 3.54 -16.37
CA ALA A 33 5.93 2.17 -16.01
C ALA A 33 6.50 2.04 -14.57
N ASP A 34 7.00 3.14 -14.00
CA ASP A 34 7.55 3.17 -12.63
C ASP A 34 6.46 3.25 -11.55
N ILE A 35 5.18 3.30 -11.95
CA ILE A 35 4.06 3.52 -11.02
C ILE A 35 3.11 2.34 -11.04
N LEU A 36 3.02 1.67 -9.89
CA LEU A 36 2.19 0.49 -9.73
C LEU A 36 0.78 0.84 -9.27
N LEU A 37 -0.21 0.20 -9.89
CA LEU A 37 -1.61 0.24 -9.48
C LEU A 37 -1.89 -0.89 -8.48
N CYS A 38 -2.09 -0.53 -7.22
CA CYS A 38 -2.61 -1.40 -6.19
C CYS A 38 -4.14 -1.35 -6.20
N ALA A 39 -4.80 -2.46 -6.48
CA ALA A 39 -6.24 -2.59 -6.28
C ALA A 39 -6.52 -2.87 -4.79
N ALA A 40 -7.04 -1.87 -4.07
CA ALA A 40 -7.48 -2.02 -2.69
C ALA A 40 -8.79 -2.81 -2.64
N CYS A 41 -8.70 -4.12 -2.44
CA CYS A 41 -9.80 -5.07 -2.60
C CYS A 41 -10.48 -5.48 -1.28
N LYS A 42 -10.30 -4.68 -0.22
CA LYS A 42 -11.04 -4.85 1.03
C LYS A 42 -12.55 -4.89 0.79
N THR A 43 -13.26 -5.80 1.48
CA THR A 43 -14.70 -6.04 1.34
C THR A 43 -15.14 -6.60 -0.02
N ARG A 44 -14.21 -7.03 -0.88
CA ARG A 44 -14.50 -7.67 -2.16
C ARG A 44 -14.42 -9.18 -2.03
N THR A 45 -15.31 -9.86 -2.72
CA THR A 45 -15.33 -11.33 -2.73
C THR A 45 -14.13 -11.89 -3.49
N VAL A 46 -13.81 -13.17 -3.24
CA VAL A 46 -12.78 -13.91 -3.98
C VAL A 46 -13.03 -13.84 -5.48
N GLU A 47 -14.30 -13.98 -5.93
CA GLU A 47 -14.67 -13.93 -7.35
C GLU A 47 -14.43 -12.56 -7.97
N GLU A 48 -14.72 -11.46 -7.23
CA GLU A 48 -14.45 -10.09 -7.71
C GLU A 48 -12.95 -9.87 -7.89
N VAL A 49 -12.13 -10.38 -6.97
CA VAL A 49 -10.67 -10.25 -7.03
C VAL A 49 -10.10 -11.08 -8.18
N ILE A 50 -10.50 -12.35 -8.34
CA ILE A 50 -10.10 -13.18 -9.48
C ILE A 50 -10.45 -12.52 -10.82
N ALA A 51 -11.67 -11.98 -10.95
CA ALA A 51 -12.10 -11.31 -12.18
C ALA A 51 -11.26 -10.07 -12.47
N SER A 52 -10.94 -9.28 -11.45
CA SER A 52 -10.10 -8.09 -11.61
C SER A 52 -8.63 -8.41 -11.85
N ALA A 53 -8.15 -9.60 -11.48
CA ALA A 53 -6.78 -10.02 -11.74
C ALA A 53 -6.44 -10.16 -13.24
N ALA A 54 -7.44 -10.34 -14.10
CA ALA A 54 -7.27 -10.34 -15.56
C ALA A 54 -7.05 -8.93 -16.14
N LEU A 55 -7.33 -7.87 -15.36
CA LEU A 55 -7.18 -6.48 -15.78
C LEU A 55 -5.74 -5.98 -15.55
N PRO A 56 -5.33 -4.86 -16.15
CA PRO A 56 -4.01 -4.28 -15.96
C PRO A 56 -3.85 -3.64 -14.56
N ILE A 57 -3.94 -4.46 -13.53
CA ILE A 57 -3.67 -4.18 -12.12
C ILE A 57 -2.32 -4.85 -11.80
N ASP A 58 -1.42 -4.18 -11.09
CA ASP A 58 -0.08 -4.72 -10.81
C ASP A 58 -0.07 -5.58 -9.55
N LEU A 59 -0.82 -5.18 -8.53
CA LEU A 59 -0.88 -5.85 -7.24
C LEU A 59 -2.20 -5.60 -6.52
N PHE A 60 -2.47 -6.37 -5.47
CA PHE A 60 -3.67 -6.27 -4.65
C PHE A 60 -3.34 -5.84 -3.23
N GLY A 61 -4.21 -5.04 -2.61
CA GLY A 61 -4.04 -4.56 -1.24
C GLY A 61 -5.21 -4.93 -0.34
N GLU A 62 -4.91 -5.52 0.82
CA GLU A 62 -5.90 -5.88 1.83
C GLU A 62 -5.74 -5.08 3.12
N ASN A 63 -6.87 -4.71 3.71
CA ASN A 63 -6.88 -4.01 4.99
C ASN A 63 -7.14 -4.94 6.19
N HIS A 64 -7.70 -6.12 5.95
CA HIS A 64 -8.08 -7.07 6.99
C HIS A 64 -7.32 -8.39 6.83
N VAL A 65 -6.75 -8.88 7.95
CA VAL A 65 -5.95 -10.11 7.93
C VAL A 65 -6.75 -11.32 7.47
N GLN A 66 -8.02 -11.38 7.84
CA GLN A 66 -8.92 -12.48 7.44
C GLN A 66 -9.09 -12.51 5.92
N GLU A 67 -9.31 -11.34 5.29
CA GLU A 67 -9.45 -11.20 3.83
C GLU A 67 -8.15 -11.55 3.11
N LEU A 68 -6.99 -11.13 3.63
CA LEU A 68 -5.68 -11.52 3.06
C LEU A 68 -5.52 -13.04 3.08
N VAL A 69 -5.80 -13.69 4.22
CA VAL A 69 -5.67 -15.15 4.36
C VAL A 69 -6.61 -15.85 3.38
N GLU A 70 -7.91 -15.50 3.39
CA GLU A 70 -8.92 -16.11 2.52
C GLU A 70 -8.53 -16.02 1.04
N LYS A 71 -8.16 -14.82 0.58
CA LYS A 71 -7.85 -14.58 -0.82
C LYS A 71 -6.51 -15.18 -1.25
N THR A 72 -5.52 -15.23 -0.34
CA THR A 72 -4.25 -15.93 -0.59
C THR A 72 -4.48 -17.41 -0.70
N ASP A 73 -5.21 -18.02 0.25
CA ASP A 73 -5.47 -19.47 0.26
C ASP A 73 -6.33 -19.89 -0.96
N ALA A 74 -7.21 -19.00 -1.45
CA ALA A 74 -7.99 -19.18 -2.69
C ALA A 74 -7.23 -18.87 -3.97
N ASN A 75 -5.94 -18.45 -3.90
CA ASN A 75 -5.16 -17.95 -5.04
C ASN A 75 -5.89 -16.85 -5.84
N ALA A 76 -6.64 -15.98 -5.16
CA ALA A 76 -7.48 -14.97 -5.78
C ALA A 76 -6.70 -13.91 -6.56
N TYR A 77 -5.45 -13.68 -6.21
CA TYR A 77 -4.57 -12.71 -6.90
C TYR A 77 -3.99 -13.24 -8.23
N CYS A 78 -4.22 -14.51 -8.57
CA CYS A 78 -3.78 -15.14 -9.82
C CYS A 78 -2.28 -14.93 -10.11
N GLY A 79 -1.43 -15.07 -9.09
CA GLY A 79 0.03 -14.91 -9.18
C GLY A 79 0.54 -13.47 -9.06
N LYS A 80 -0.33 -12.47 -8.94
CA LYS A 80 0.09 -11.08 -8.65
C LYS A 80 0.38 -10.90 -7.15
N PRO A 81 1.26 -9.94 -6.77
CA PRO A 81 1.56 -9.69 -5.36
C PRO A 81 0.32 -9.24 -4.56
N GLY A 82 0.16 -9.79 -3.36
CA GLY A 82 -0.77 -9.27 -2.36
C GLY A 82 -0.02 -8.46 -1.31
N HIS A 83 -0.42 -7.22 -1.06
CA HIS A 83 0.13 -6.35 -0.01
C HIS A 83 -0.83 -6.25 1.17
N PHE A 84 -0.30 -6.10 2.36
CA PHE A 84 -1.10 -5.73 3.52
C PHE A 84 -0.98 -4.22 3.75
N ILE A 85 -2.10 -3.51 3.58
CA ILE A 85 -2.15 -2.04 3.57
C ILE A 85 -3.02 -1.45 4.70
N GLY A 86 -3.53 -2.29 5.61
CA GLY A 86 -4.33 -1.87 6.76
C GLY A 86 -3.55 -1.92 8.06
N HIS A 87 -4.14 -1.40 9.15
CA HIS A 87 -3.52 -1.47 10.47
C HIS A 87 -3.31 -2.93 10.92
N LEU A 88 -2.06 -3.30 11.21
CA LEU A 88 -1.68 -4.65 11.59
C LEU A 88 -1.59 -4.79 13.12
N GLN A 89 -2.56 -5.48 13.70
CA GLN A 89 -2.49 -5.85 15.11
C GLN A 89 -1.38 -6.88 15.36
N THR A 90 -0.59 -6.70 16.40
CA THR A 90 0.58 -7.54 16.70
C THR A 90 0.28 -9.02 16.92
N ASN A 91 -0.93 -9.35 17.44
CA ASN A 91 -1.38 -10.73 17.63
C ASN A 91 -1.77 -11.44 16.33
N LYS A 92 -1.83 -10.71 15.19
CA LYS A 92 -2.18 -11.26 13.87
C LYS A 92 -0.97 -11.35 12.92
N VAL A 93 0.20 -10.86 13.31
CA VAL A 93 1.42 -10.80 12.48
C VAL A 93 1.76 -12.15 11.85
N ASN A 94 1.69 -13.26 12.60
CA ASN A 94 2.00 -14.61 12.09
C ASN A 94 1.09 -15.08 10.95
N LYS A 95 -0.06 -14.42 10.74
CA LYS A 95 -0.98 -14.74 9.62
C LYS A 95 -0.66 -13.93 8.37
N VAL A 96 0.12 -12.85 8.50
CA VAL A 96 0.44 -11.91 7.42
C VAL A 96 1.83 -12.15 6.86
N VAL A 97 2.83 -12.36 7.74
CA VAL A 97 4.21 -12.64 7.34
C VAL A 97 4.27 -13.88 6.44
N GLY A 98 4.94 -13.74 5.29
CA GLY A 98 5.05 -14.78 4.26
C GLY A 98 3.82 -14.93 3.35
N ARG A 99 2.66 -14.33 3.69
CA ARG A 99 1.50 -14.23 2.80
C ARG A 99 1.47 -12.90 2.04
N ALA A 100 1.71 -11.81 2.75
CA ALA A 100 1.88 -10.51 2.10
C ALA A 100 3.28 -10.40 1.49
N ALA A 101 3.35 -10.02 0.22
CA ALA A 101 4.63 -9.70 -0.44
C ALA A 101 5.26 -8.46 0.21
N LEU A 102 4.43 -7.49 0.62
CA LEU A 102 4.84 -6.26 1.30
C LEU A 102 3.84 -5.92 2.42
N ILE A 103 4.34 -5.59 3.62
CA ILE A 103 3.55 -5.02 4.71
C ILE A 103 3.80 -3.51 4.71
N GLU A 104 2.79 -2.71 4.35
CA GLU A 104 2.94 -1.26 4.16
C GLU A 104 2.67 -0.44 5.44
N SER A 105 2.24 -1.08 6.51
CA SER A 105 1.67 -0.44 7.71
C SER A 105 2.48 -0.68 8.99
N VAL A 106 3.81 -0.74 8.89
CA VAL A 106 4.65 -0.83 10.10
C VAL A 106 4.77 0.56 10.72
N ASP A 107 4.20 0.73 11.91
CA ASP A 107 4.02 2.02 12.58
C ASP A 107 4.66 2.12 13.97
N SER A 108 5.37 1.09 14.41
CA SER A 108 5.94 1.07 15.75
C SER A 108 7.07 0.05 15.88
N GLU A 109 7.99 0.32 16.83
CA GLU A 109 9.03 -0.62 17.21
C GLU A 109 8.45 -1.98 17.60
N HIS A 110 7.38 -1.98 18.41
CA HIS A 110 6.76 -3.21 18.88
C HIS A 110 6.23 -4.07 17.72
N LEU A 111 5.59 -3.45 16.72
CA LEU A 111 5.12 -4.16 15.52
C LEU A 111 6.30 -4.67 14.68
N LEU A 112 7.31 -3.83 14.45
CA LEU A 112 8.55 -4.20 13.73
C LEU A 112 9.19 -5.44 14.33
N GLN A 113 9.40 -5.47 15.66
CA GLN A 113 9.98 -6.62 16.36
C GLN A 113 9.14 -7.89 16.24
N LYS A 114 7.80 -7.75 16.18
CA LYS A 114 6.90 -8.90 15.96
C LYS A 114 7.00 -9.44 14.54
N VAL A 115 7.10 -8.55 13.54
CA VAL A 115 7.29 -8.93 12.13
C VAL A 115 8.63 -9.64 11.95
N GLU A 116 9.72 -9.07 12.50
CA GLU A 116 11.05 -9.68 12.46
C GLU A 116 11.04 -11.10 13.06
N ARG A 117 10.50 -11.27 14.28
CA ARG A 117 10.43 -12.60 14.92
C ARG A 117 9.62 -13.61 14.11
N ALA A 118 8.53 -13.18 13.50
CA ALA A 118 7.71 -14.05 12.65
C ALA A 118 8.43 -14.43 11.35
N ALA A 119 9.14 -13.49 10.73
CA ALA A 119 9.94 -13.72 9.54
C ALA A 119 11.12 -14.67 9.81
N ALA A 120 11.82 -14.46 10.92
CA ALA A 120 12.88 -15.36 11.39
C ALA A 120 12.38 -16.79 11.64
N ALA A 121 11.24 -16.92 12.35
CA ALA A 121 10.63 -18.23 12.61
C ALA A 121 10.19 -18.97 11.33
N ALA A 122 9.81 -18.23 10.29
CA ALA A 122 9.44 -18.76 8.98
C ALA A 122 10.65 -18.92 8.03
N ASN A 123 11.85 -18.54 8.45
CA ASN A 123 13.09 -18.53 7.66
C ASN A 123 12.94 -17.79 6.32
N LEU A 124 12.34 -16.60 6.37
CA LEU A 124 12.16 -15.73 5.20
C LEU A 124 12.55 -14.28 5.52
N THR A 125 12.69 -13.46 4.50
CA THR A 125 12.85 -12.01 4.63
C THR A 125 11.55 -11.34 4.23
N GLN A 126 10.97 -10.54 5.13
CA GLN A 126 9.73 -9.81 4.89
C GLN A 126 10.02 -8.39 4.42
N GLU A 127 9.47 -8.00 3.28
CA GLU A 127 9.50 -6.61 2.83
C GLU A 127 8.49 -5.77 3.60
N ILE A 128 8.90 -4.55 4.00
CA ILE A 128 8.06 -3.62 4.75
C ILE A 128 8.18 -2.18 4.26
N LEU A 129 7.13 -1.38 4.49
CA LEU A 129 7.19 0.08 4.53
C LEU A 129 6.93 0.56 5.96
N ILE A 130 7.47 1.74 6.28
CA ILE A 130 7.09 2.45 7.50
C ILE A 130 5.89 3.36 7.17
N GLU A 131 4.82 3.23 7.95
CA GLU A 131 3.65 4.10 7.86
C GLU A 131 3.89 5.38 8.65
N ILE A 132 3.66 6.53 8.00
CA ILE A 132 3.82 7.85 8.59
C ILE A 132 2.45 8.49 8.77
N ASN A 133 2.17 8.97 9.98
CA ASN A 133 1.05 9.84 10.29
C ASN A 133 1.39 11.28 9.87
N ILE A 134 1.30 11.52 8.57
CA ILE A 134 1.76 12.77 7.98
C ILE A 134 0.91 13.99 8.38
N GLY A 135 -0.34 13.75 8.74
CA GLY A 135 -1.26 14.79 9.20
C GLY A 135 -1.24 15.04 10.71
N GLY A 136 -0.52 14.23 11.49
CA GLY A 136 -0.45 14.36 12.95
C GLY A 136 -1.78 14.09 13.68
N GLU A 137 -2.71 13.36 13.08
CA GLU A 137 -4.00 13.05 13.69
C GLU A 137 -3.85 11.95 14.75
N GLU A 138 -4.18 12.22 16.02
CA GLU A 138 -4.05 11.26 17.14
C GLU A 138 -4.82 9.95 16.93
N SER A 139 -5.89 10.00 16.14
CA SER A 139 -6.75 8.83 15.85
C SER A 139 -6.22 7.91 14.74
N LYS A 140 -5.14 8.29 14.06
CA LYS A 140 -4.57 7.51 12.94
C LYS A 140 -3.30 6.79 13.32
N SER A 141 -3.08 5.64 12.66
CA SER A 141 -1.83 4.89 12.69
C SER A 141 -0.69 5.68 12.03
N GLY A 142 0.51 5.22 12.22
CA GLY A 142 1.71 5.80 11.65
C GLY A 142 2.57 6.52 12.70
N VAL A 143 3.87 6.53 12.48
CA VAL A 143 4.81 7.31 13.30
C VAL A 143 4.82 8.76 12.89
N SER A 144 5.18 9.66 13.82
CA SER A 144 5.45 11.05 13.45
C SER A 144 6.74 11.15 12.59
N ALA A 145 6.89 12.28 11.88
CA ALA A 145 8.10 12.52 11.09
C ALA A 145 9.39 12.52 11.94
N GLU A 146 9.30 12.95 13.21
CA GLU A 146 10.40 12.92 14.16
C GLU A 146 10.75 11.50 14.62
N SER A 147 9.72 10.66 14.85
CA SER A 147 9.87 9.27 15.29
C SER A 147 10.26 8.31 14.15
N LEU A 148 10.25 8.78 12.91
CA LEU A 148 10.63 7.99 11.74
C LEU A 148 12.06 7.47 11.82
N TRP A 149 13.00 8.34 12.15
CA TRP A 149 14.43 8.05 12.02
C TRP A 149 14.91 6.90 12.89
N PRO A 150 14.61 6.85 14.21
CA PRO A 150 14.96 5.70 15.03
C PRO A 150 14.33 4.39 14.55
N LEU A 151 13.10 4.44 14.01
CA LEU A 151 12.41 3.26 13.51
C LEU A 151 13.04 2.74 12.20
N LEU A 152 13.49 3.63 11.30
CA LEU A 152 14.25 3.26 10.10
C LEU A 152 15.58 2.61 10.46
N ASP A 153 16.35 3.22 11.39
CA ASP A 153 17.64 2.70 11.86
C ASP A 153 17.45 1.28 12.46
N MET A 154 16.38 1.09 13.23
CA MET A 154 16.04 -0.22 13.79
C MET A 154 15.63 -1.23 12.72
N ALA A 155 14.78 -0.84 11.76
CA ALA A 155 14.32 -1.73 10.69
C ALA A 155 15.48 -2.18 9.80
N ALA A 156 16.37 -1.27 9.46
CA ALA A 156 17.54 -1.56 8.63
C ALA A 156 18.54 -2.50 9.31
N ALA A 157 18.53 -2.57 10.64
CA ALA A 157 19.40 -3.48 11.41
C ALA A 157 18.84 -4.91 11.54
N GLN A 158 17.59 -5.17 11.11
CA GLN A 158 16.96 -6.48 11.27
C GLN A 158 17.32 -7.44 10.12
N PRO A 159 17.82 -8.65 10.40
CA PRO A 159 18.30 -9.57 9.36
C PRO A 159 17.18 -10.19 8.50
N HIS A 160 15.95 -10.29 9.02
CA HIS A 160 14.81 -10.87 8.31
C HIS A 160 13.80 -9.81 7.83
N ILE A 161 14.20 -8.54 7.84
CA ILE A 161 13.43 -7.42 7.31
C ILE A 161 14.15 -6.86 6.09
N ARG A 162 13.39 -6.49 5.06
CA ARG A 162 13.85 -5.64 3.97
C ARG A 162 13.02 -4.38 3.95
N LEU A 163 13.63 -3.27 4.36
CA LEU A 163 12.99 -1.97 4.31
C LEU A 163 12.97 -1.44 2.87
N ARG A 164 11.76 -1.14 2.36
CA ARG A 164 11.57 -0.71 0.97
C ARG A 164 11.17 0.77 0.83
N GLY A 165 10.71 1.42 1.88
CA GLY A 165 10.31 2.82 1.78
C GLY A 165 9.23 3.21 2.78
N LEU A 166 8.35 4.13 2.35
CA LEU A 166 7.39 4.80 3.22
C LEU A 166 5.96 4.67 2.66
N MET A 167 4.99 4.72 3.57
CA MET A 167 3.56 4.79 3.26
C MET A 167 2.89 5.91 4.05
N ALA A 168 1.93 6.60 3.46
CA ALA A 168 1.07 7.52 4.18
C ALA A 168 -0.35 7.59 3.62
N ILE A 169 -1.28 8.00 4.50
CA ILE A 169 -2.65 8.34 4.16
C ILE A 169 -2.91 9.74 4.73
N PRO A 170 -2.96 10.80 3.88
CA PRO A 170 -3.28 12.15 4.33
C PRO A 170 -4.61 12.26 5.05
N PRO A 171 -4.84 13.31 5.85
CA PRO A 171 -6.13 13.57 6.49
C PRO A 171 -7.27 13.62 5.47
N ALA A 172 -8.38 12.94 5.78
CA ALA A 172 -9.55 12.92 4.88
C ALA A 172 -10.22 14.29 4.72
N ALA A 173 -10.03 15.19 5.70
CA ALA A 173 -10.55 16.55 5.68
C ALA A 173 -9.60 17.57 5.04
N ALA A 174 -8.39 17.17 4.61
CA ALA A 174 -7.43 18.06 3.98
C ALA A 174 -7.95 18.57 2.63
N THR A 175 -7.69 19.85 2.38
CA THR A 175 -7.91 20.45 1.06
C THR A 175 -6.98 19.84 0.01
N PRO A 176 -7.25 19.99 -1.28
CA PRO A 176 -6.33 19.52 -2.33
C PRO A 176 -4.91 20.07 -2.21
N ASP A 177 -4.77 21.34 -1.80
CA ASP A 177 -3.46 21.96 -1.62
C ASP A 177 -2.70 21.40 -0.42
N GLU A 178 -3.39 21.19 0.70
CA GLU A 178 -2.81 20.53 1.89
C GLU A 178 -2.42 19.08 1.56
N THR A 179 -3.27 18.35 0.83
CA THR A 179 -2.98 16.97 0.42
C THR A 179 -1.72 16.90 -0.43
N ARG A 180 -1.55 17.83 -1.40
CA ARG A 180 -0.32 17.92 -2.19
C ARG A 180 0.91 18.27 -1.34
N ALA A 181 0.76 19.17 -0.38
CA ALA A 181 1.84 19.49 0.54
C ALA A 181 2.28 18.27 1.36
N PHE A 182 1.35 17.45 1.85
CA PHE A 182 1.65 16.18 2.52
C PHE A 182 2.39 15.19 1.60
N PHE A 183 1.97 15.06 0.35
CA PHE A 183 2.66 14.20 -0.62
C PHE A 183 4.09 14.70 -0.91
N ALA A 184 4.28 16.01 -1.07
CA ALA A 184 5.61 16.61 -1.24
C ALA A 184 6.51 16.33 -0.04
N GLN A 185 5.98 16.48 1.19
CA GLN A 185 6.70 16.14 2.42
C GLN A 185 7.11 14.66 2.46
N MET A 186 6.23 13.76 2.05
CA MET A 186 6.54 12.32 1.98
C MET A 186 7.67 12.01 1.00
N ARG A 187 7.68 12.67 -0.18
CA ARG A 187 8.79 12.58 -1.14
C ARG A 187 10.11 13.02 -0.51
N GLU A 188 10.12 14.15 0.19
CA GLU A 188 11.33 14.65 0.87
C GLU A 188 11.83 13.70 1.97
N LEU A 189 10.92 13.11 2.75
CA LEU A 189 11.26 12.14 3.78
C LEU A 189 11.89 10.88 3.16
N LEU A 190 11.32 10.38 2.06
CA LEU A 190 11.88 9.22 1.35
C LEU A 190 13.28 9.54 0.80
N ALA A 191 13.49 10.69 0.19
CA ALA A 191 14.79 11.11 -0.33
C ALA A 191 15.85 11.19 0.80
N LYS A 192 15.52 11.85 1.91
CA LYS A 192 16.39 11.91 3.09
C LYS A 192 16.70 10.53 3.69
N ALA A 193 15.74 9.61 3.64
CA ALA A 193 15.93 8.25 4.10
C ALA A 193 16.85 7.44 3.15
N ALA A 194 16.71 7.64 1.84
CA ALA A 194 17.59 7.01 0.84
C ALA A 194 19.05 7.48 0.96
N ASP A 195 19.29 8.75 1.30
CA ASP A 195 20.63 9.31 1.52
C ASP A 195 21.38 8.70 2.70
N ARG A 196 20.69 7.99 3.60
CA ARG A 196 21.34 7.29 4.74
C ARG A 196 22.06 6.00 4.36
N HIS A 197 21.84 5.47 3.15
CA HIS A 197 22.52 4.30 2.59
C HIS A 197 22.54 3.06 3.52
N TYR A 198 21.37 2.67 3.99
CA TYR A 198 21.24 1.43 4.79
C TYR A 198 21.56 0.18 3.96
N GLU A 199 22.36 -0.74 4.48
CA GLU A 199 22.73 -1.98 3.78
C GLU A 199 21.54 -2.90 3.49
N ASN A 200 20.53 -2.90 4.37
CA ASN A 200 19.33 -3.76 4.32
C ASN A 200 18.10 -3.05 3.77
N ALA A 201 18.25 -1.88 3.16
CA ALA A 201 17.15 -1.08 2.67
C ALA A 201 17.34 -0.68 1.21
N LYS A 202 16.22 -0.63 0.50
CA LYS A 202 16.15 -0.08 -0.84
C LYS A 202 15.05 0.96 -0.89
N MET A 203 15.25 2.13 -0.34
CA MET A 203 14.25 3.19 -0.18
C MET A 203 13.69 3.68 -1.54
N ASP A 204 13.01 2.79 -2.26
CA ASP A 204 12.53 2.96 -3.63
C ASP A 204 11.00 2.96 -3.74
N ILE A 205 10.27 2.70 -2.65
CA ILE A 205 8.81 2.66 -2.64
C ILE A 205 8.24 3.83 -1.85
N LEU A 206 7.36 4.60 -2.51
CA LEU A 206 6.51 5.60 -1.89
C LEU A 206 5.06 5.26 -2.17
N SER A 207 4.40 4.64 -1.18
CA SER A 207 3.01 4.23 -1.26
C SER A 207 2.11 5.33 -0.71
N MET A 208 1.44 6.06 -1.58
CA MET A 208 0.50 7.13 -1.24
C MET A 208 -0.44 7.42 -2.41
N GLY A 209 -1.58 8.04 -2.12
CA GLY A 209 -2.61 8.34 -3.11
C GLY A 209 -3.68 7.24 -3.21
N MET A 210 -4.93 7.67 -3.22
CA MET A 210 -6.14 6.86 -3.29
C MET A 210 -7.05 7.34 -4.41
N SER A 211 -8.29 6.83 -4.49
CA SER A 211 -9.24 7.12 -5.57
C SER A 211 -9.48 8.61 -5.85
N GLY A 212 -9.33 9.48 -4.85
CA GLY A 212 -9.61 10.92 -4.97
C GLY A 212 -8.40 11.80 -5.27
N ASP A 213 -7.18 11.30 -5.04
CA ASP A 213 -5.97 12.14 -4.99
C ASP A 213 -4.73 11.49 -5.64
N TYR A 214 -4.86 10.29 -6.21
CA TYR A 214 -3.72 9.57 -6.81
C TYR A 214 -2.99 10.34 -7.93
N PRO A 215 -3.63 11.20 -8.76
CA PRO A 215 -2.88 11.95 -9.76
C PRO A 215 -1.91 12.94 -9.12
N ASP A 216 -2.31 13.60 -8.02
CA ASP A 216 -1.43 14.51 -7.28
C ASP A 216 -0.33 13.75 -6.54
N ALA A 217 -0.66 12.58 -5.95
CA ALA A 217 0.34 11.70 -5.37
C ALA A 217 1.41 11.26 -6.39
N ILE A 218 1.01 10.95 -7.63
CA ILE A 218 1.93 10.60 -8.71
C ILE A 218 2.84 11.77 -9.07
N ARG A 219 2.30 12.98 -9.21
CA ARG A 219 3.08 14.20 -9.47
C ARG A 219 4.11 14.46 -8.38
N GLU A 220 3.78 14.10 -7.14
CA GLU A 220 4.65 14.22 -5.97
C GLU A 220 5.51 12.97 -5.70
N GLY A 221 5.60 12.03 -6.62
CA GLY A 221 6.59 10.95 -6.56
C GLY A 221 6.08 9.58 -6.09
N ALA A 222 4.76 9.38 -5.90
CA ALA A 222 4.24 8.05 -5.57
C ALA A 222 4.71 6.99 -6.57
N THR A 223 5.14 5.84 -6.06
CA THR A 223 5.48 4.65 -6.86
C THR A 223 4.40 3.57 -6.76
N ILE A 224 3.55 3.64 -5.74
CA ILE A 224 2.35 2.81 -5.59
C ILE A 224 1.17 3.73 -5.28
N VAL A 225 0.07 3.59 -6.03
CA VAL A 225 -1.22 4.21 -5.73
C VAL A 225 -2.24 3.12 -5.39
N ARG A 226 -3.06 3.35 -4.34
CA ARG A 226 -3.98 2.34 -3.78
C ARG A 226 -5.43 2.71 -4.07
N ILE A 227 -6.02 2.09 -5.08
CA ILE A 227 -7.33 2.47 -5.61
C ILE A 227 -8.35 1.36 -5.37
N GLY A 228 -9.43 1.67 -4.67
CA GLY A 228 -10.52 0.74 -4.39
C GLY A 228 -11.83 1.16 -5.04
N THR A 229 -12.47 2.17 -4.50
CA THR A 229 -13.81 2.62 -4.93
C THR A 229 -13.88 3.00 -6.42
N ALA A 230 -12.81 3.58 -6.96
CA ALA A 230 -12.79 3.93 -8.38
C ALA A 230 -12.67 2.71 -9.31
N ILE A 231 -12.19 1.54 -8.82
CA ILE A 231 -12.16 0.28 -9.57
C ILE A 231 -13.50 -0.44 -9.43
N TYR A 232 -13.90 -0.73 -8.20
CA TYR A 232 -14.98 -1.66 -7.87
C TYR A 232 -16.36 -1.01 -7.66
N GLY A 233 -16.43 0.33 -7.67
CA GLY A 233 -17.65 1.07 -7.33
C GLY A 233 -17.83 1.24 -5.81
N ALA A 234 -18.92 1.89 -5.42
CA ALA A 234 -19.28 2.13 -4.03
C ALA A 234 -19.39 0.82 -3.23
N ARG A 235 -19.10 0.87 -1.93
CA ARG A 235 -19.19 -0.29 -1.06
C ARG A 235 -20.65 -0.62 -0.76
N ASP A 236 -21.00 -1.88 -0.90
CA ASP A 236 -22.27 -2.42 -0.42
C ASP A 236 -22.08 -2.90 1.03
N TYR A 237 -22.43 -2.05 1.98
CA TYR A 237 -22.37 -2.38 3.42
C TYR A 237 -23.49 -3.32 3.90
N SER A 238 -24.43 -3.68 3.05
CA SER A 238 -25.50 -4.62 3.38
C SER A 238 -24.99 -6.07 3.41
N LYS A 239 -23.86 -6.34 2.77
CA LYS A 239 -23.18 -7.64 2.74
C LYS A 239 -22.00 -7.64 3.73
N LYS A 240 -22.31 -7.58 5.04
CA LYS A 240 -21.28 -7.89 6.04
C LYS A 240 -21.00 -9.39 6.05
N PRO A 241 -19.71 -9.80 6.07
CA PRO A 241 -19.35 -11.17 6.36
C PRO A 241 -19.72 -11.59 7.77
#